data_9667cb8118a62e3c7e2951199f8f6932
#
_entry.id   9667cb8118a62e3c7e2951199f8f6932
#
_cell.length_a   1.000
_cell.length_b   1.000
_cell.length_c   1.000
_cell.angle_alpha   90.00
_cell.angle_beta   90.00
_cell.angle_gamma   90.00
#
_symmetry.space_group_name_H-M   'P 1'
#
loop_
_entity.id
_entity.type
_entity.pdbx_description
1 polymer ?
#
loop_
_entity_poly.entity_id
_entity_poly.type
_entity_poly.pdbx_seq_one_letter_code
_entity_poly.pdbx_strand_id
1 'polypeptide(L)'
;RTFDWQGAGMRDKTISHNHNISIRGGSKDTKVFLSGSFMDNRGITPRSFRKRYTLRLNLDQNLGKYITMGATTNFAYWEYFNGTGVGGNWNPLGTPYYSPGGEGDNYGIGGDVTQDGDPALGLVPHPTGEGMLWNPFYDFTGVQGKTKRNRIDATLYAMIKLDCGLSYRVNFGTDYYSGQEQSFYAKASTQQGFGNSQAS
;
A
#
# COMPACT_ATOMS: atom_id res chain seq x y z
N ARG A 1 16.48 22.88 24.27
CA ARG A 1 16.54 22.58 22.83
C ARG A 1 15.28 21.79 22.46
N THR A 2 14.55 22.20 21.44
CA THR A 2 13.43 21.45 20.89
C THR A 2 13.96 20.60 19.74
N PHE A 3 13.73 19.30 19.80
CA PHE A 3 14.09 18.38 18.73
C PHE A 3 12.97 18.33 17.69
N ASP A 4 13.31 18.45 16.42
CA ASP A 4 12.34 18.34 15.33
C ASP A 4 12.05 16.87 14.99
N TRP A 5 11.15 16.27 15.74
CA TRP A 5 10.69 14.91 15.53
C TRP A 5 10.04 14.68 14.17
N GLN A 6 9.32 15.69 13.67
CA GLN A 6 8.65 15.57 12.38
C GLN A 6 9.65 15.54 11.24
N GLY A 7 10.59 16.48 11.23
CA GLY A 7 11.64 16.50 10.23
C GLY A 7 12.49 15.24 10.27
N ALA A 8 12.80 14.75 11.46
CA ALA A 8 13.59 13.54 11.61
C ALA A 8 12.83 12.26 11.17
N GLY A 9 11.50 12.21 11.37
CA GLY A 9 10.65 11.06 11.06
C GLY A 9 10.08 11.04 9.64
N MET A 10 10.28 12.08 8.86
CA MET A 10 9.73 12.20 7.53
C MET A 10 10.83 12.29 6.46
N ARG A 11 10.48 11.94 5.25
CA ARG A 11 11.35 12.18 4.10
C ARG A 11 11.20 13.63 3.65
N ASP A 12 12.30 14.30 3.41
CA ASP A 12 12.30 15.67 2.87
C ASP A 12 11.63 15.75 1.50
N LYS A 13 11.82 14.73 0.70
CA LYS A 13 11.30 14.66 -0.67
C LYS A 13 10.84 13.25 -1.00
N THR A 14 9.74 13.17 -1.72
CA THR A 14 9.25 11.92 -2.29
C THR A 14 9.01 12.09 -3.77
N ILE A 15 9.28 11.04 -4.52
CA ILE A 15 9.01 11.00 -5.96
C ILE A 15 7.90 10.00 -6.20
N SER A 16 6.86 10.46 -6.88
CA SER A 16 5.77 9.62 -7.36
C SER A 16 5.70 9.75 -8.87
N HIS A 17 5.55 8.63 -9.55
CA HIS A 17 5.43 8.62 -10.99
C HIS A 17 4.40 7.61 -11.46
N ASN A 18 3.78 7.93 -12.60
CA ASN A 18 2.79 7.09 -13.24
C ASN A 18 3.06 7.05 -14.74
N HIS A 19 3.11 5.85 -15.30
CA HIS A 19 3.33 5.60 -16.70
C HIS A 19 2.14 4.87 -17.27
N ASN A 20 1.60 5.36 -18.38
CA ASN A 20 0.51 4.74 -19.10
C ASN A 20 0.90 4.56 -20.57
N ILE A 21 0.61 3.39 -21.09
CA ILE A 21 0.70 3.10 -22.50
C ILE A 21 -0.61 2.49 -22.97
N SER A 22 -1.08 2.90 -24.13
CA SER A 22 -2.27 2.32 -24.72
C SER A 22 -2.13 2.20 -26.23
N ILE A 23 -2.68 1.11 -26.73
CA ILE A 23 -2.72 0.79 -28.15
C ILE A 23 -4.17 0.51 -28.50
N ARG A 24 -4.62 1.06 -29.60
CA ARG A 24 -5.93 0.75 -30.17
C ARG A 24 -5.78 0.48 -31.64
N GLY A 25 -6.51 -0.48 -32.10
CA GLY A 25 -6.50 -0.87 -33.50
C GLY A 25 -7.73 -1.67 -33.85
N GLY A 26 -7.84 -2.02 -35.11
CA GLY A 26 -8.92 -2.85 -35.57
C GLY A 26 -9.26 -2.66 -37.02
N SER A 27 -10.28 -3.36 -37.42
CA SER A 27 -10.88 -3.32 -38.75
C SER A 27 -12.36 -2.88 -38.61
N LYS A 28 -13.10 -3.03 -39.71
CA LYS A 28 -14.55 -2.79 -39.71
C LYS A 28 -15.27 -3.74 -38.73
N ASP A 29 -14.77 -4.95 -38.58
CA ASP A 29 -15.44 -6.02 -37.81
C ASP A 29 -14.76 -6.29 -36.47
N THR A 30 -13.53 -5.89 -36.30
CA THR A 30 -12.74 -6.12 -35.08
C THR A 30 -12.25 -4.82 -34.49
N LYS A 31 -12.46 -4.61 -33.21
CA LYS A 31 -11.89 -3.49 -32.45
C LYS A 31 -11.15 -4.00 -31.26
N VAL A 32 -9.92 -3.56 -31.09
CA VAL A 32 -9.04 -3.95 -29.98
C VAL A 32 -8.52 -2.70 -29.29
N PHE A 33 -8.59 -2.72 -27.99
CA PHE A 33 -7.95 -1.74 -27.14
C PHE A 33 -7.15 -2.46 -26.05
N LEU A 34 -5.87 -2.16 -25.96
CA LEU A 34 -4.97 -2.66 -24.94
C LEU A 34 -4.34 -1.48 -24.22
N SER A 35 -4.35 -1.47 -22.91
CA SER A 35 -3.62 -0.48 -22.12
C SER A 35 -2.94 -1.09 -20.92
N GLY A 36 -1.76 -0.60 -20.62
CA GLY A 36 -1.01 -0.93 -19.43
C GLY A 36 -0.64 0.31 -18.64
N SER A 37 -0.65 0.25 -17.33
CA SER A 37 -0.15 1.32 -16.49
C SER A 37 0.70 0.80 -15.35
N PHE A 38 1.68 1.60 -14.97
CA PHE A 38 2.53 1.40 -13.80
C PHE A 38 2.56 2.69 -12.98
N MET A 39 2.32 2.57 -11.70
CA MET A 39 2.38 3.66 -10.73
C MET A 39 3.31 3.24 -9.57
N ASP A 40 4.24 4.11 -9.21
CA ASP A 40 5.04 4.01 -7.98
C ASP A 40 4.89 5.31 -7.19
N ASN A 41 4.21 5.23 -6.06
CA ASN A 41 4.04 6.32 -5.12
C ASN A 41 4.84 6.04 -3.86
N ARG A 42 5.68 6.99 -3.48
CA ARG A 42 6.43 6.96 -2.22
C ARG A 42 5.76 7.92 -1.24
N GLY A 43 5.42 7.42 -0.06
CA GLY A 43 4.88 8.25 1.01
C GLY A 43 5.96 9.08 1.71
N ILE A 44 5.53 10.12 2.43
CA ILE A 44 6.41 10.96 3.26
C ILE A 44 6.95 10.20 4.47
N THR A 45 6.19 9.25 5.00
CA THR A 45 6.67 8.38 6.07
C THR A 45 7.68 7.37 5.54
N PRO A 46 8.76 7.09 6.28
CA PRO A 46 9.73 6.08 5.90
C PRO A 46 9.05 4.75 5.58
N ARG A 47 9.58 4.06 4.56
CA ARG A 47 9.09 2.75 4.09
C ARG A 47 7.68 2.73 3.50
N SER A 48 6.87 3.79 3.63
CA SER A 48 5.57 3.81 2.98
C SER A 48 5.72 3.88 1.46
N PHE A 49 5.01 3.02 0.78
CA PHE A 49 5.00 2.97 -0.67
C PHE A 49 3.71 2.32 -1.19
N ARG A 50 3.40 2.62 -2.43
CA ARG A 50 2.34 1.95 -3.18
C ARG A 50 2.76 1.80 -4.64
N LYS A 51 2.86 0.57 -5.09
CA LYS A 51 3.07 0.21 -6.50
C LYS A 51 1.79 -0.39 -7.05
N ARG A 52 1.43 -0.01 -8.25
CA ARG A 52 0.25 -0.54 -8.93
C ARG A 52 0.56 -0.81 -10.39
N TYR A 53 0.19 -1.98 -10.83
CA TYR A 53 0.23 -2.41 -12.23
C TYR A 53 -1.18 -2.67 -12.69
N THR A 54 -1.56 -2.16 -13.84
CA THR A 54 -2.86 -2.48 -14.43
C THR A 54 -2.70 -2.86 -15.88
N LEU A 55 -3.50 -3.81 -16.30
CA LEU A 55 -3.62 -4.21 -17.71
C LEU A 55 -5.10 -4.24 -18.06
N ARG A 56 -5.46 -3.61 -19.15
CA ARG A 56 -6.83 -3.60 -19.65
C ARG A 56 -6.86 -4.04 -21.10
N LEU A 57 -7.73 -4.99 -21.40
CA LEU A 57 -8.02 -5.46 -22.74
C LEU A 57 -9.51 -5.30 -23.00
N ASN A 58 -9.85 -4.64 -24.11
CA ASN A 58 -11.21 -4.65 -24.66
C ASN A 58 -11.13 -5.17 -26.09
N LEU A 59 -11.98 -6.12 -26.38
CA LEU A 59 -12.12 -6.72 -27.69
C LEU A 59 -13.59 -6.68 -28.08
N ASP A 60 -13.91 -6.16 -29.24
CA ASP A 60 -15.22 -6.25 -29.88
C ASP A 60 -15.06 -6.89 -31.25
N GLN A 61 -15.86 -7.87 -31.55
CA GLN A 61 -15.84 -8.62 -32.78
C GLN A 61 -17.26 -8.74 -33.36
N ASN A 62 -17.45 -8.24 -34.56
CA ASN A 62 -18.65 -8.48 -35.34
C ASN A 62 -18.48 -9.78 -36.15
N LEU A 63 -19.40 -10.71 -35.96
CA LEU A 63 -19.48 -11.96 -36.69
C LEU A 63 -20.62 -11.87 -37.68
N GLY A 64 -20.33 -11.31 -38.85
CA GLY A 64 -21.33 -11.05 -39.88
C GLY A 64 -22.28 -9.92 -39.48
N LYS A 65 -23.53 -10.02 -40.00
CA LYS A 65 -24.55 -8.97 -39.85
C LYS A 65 -25.28 -9.00 -38.50
N TYR A 66 -25.36 -10.18 -37.89
CA TYR A 66 -26.28 -10.43 -36.80
C TYR A 66 -25.65 -10.56 -35.43
N ILE A 67 -24.39 -10.94 -35.35
CA ILE A 67 -23.77 -11.31 -34.10
C ILE A 67 -22.61 -10.34 -33.80
N THR A 68 -22.60 -9.77 -32.60
CA THR A 68 -21.48 -9.02 -32.03
C THR A 68 -21.07 -9.69 -30.73
N MET A 69 -19.82 -10.00 -30.58
CA MET A 69 -19.26 -10.52 -29.34
C MET A 69 -18.17 -9.58 -28.83
N GLY A 70 -18.00 -9.53 -27.53
CA GLY A 70 -16.91 -8.73 -26.97
C GLY A 70 -16.46 -9.25 -25.61
N ALA A 71 -15.26 -8.85 -25.28
CA ALA A 71 -14.61 -9.14 -24.02
C ALA A 71 -13.98 -7.86 -23.45
N THR A 72 -14.21 -7.64 -22.18
CA THR A 72 -13.51 -6.62 -21.41
C THR A 72 -12.83 -7.29 -20.24
N THR A 73 -11.51 -7.11 -20.11
CA THR A 73 -10.76 -7.67 -19.00
C THR A 73 -9.91 -6.57 -18.38
N ASN A 74 -9.99 -6.44 -17.08
CA ASN A 74 -9.11 -5.59 -16.28
C ASN A 74 -8.35 -6.48 -15.31
N PHE A 75 -7.04 -6.40 -15.35
CA PHE A 75 -6.17 -6.99 -14.36
C PHE A 75 -5.51 -5.85 -13.58
N ALA A 76 -5.52 -5.94 -12.25
CA ALA A 76 -4.82 -5.02 -11.38
C ALA A 76 -4.04 -5.79 -10.32
N TYR A 77 -2.75 -5.48 -10.21
CA TYR A 77 -1.89 -5.93 -9.13
C TYR A 77 -1.39 -4.71 -8.40
N TRP A 78 -1.47 -4.73 -7.09
CA TRP A 78 -0.84 -3.70 -6.29
C TRP A 78 -0.17 -4.27 -5.06
N GLU A 79 0.90 -3.63 -4.72
CA GLU A 79 1.71 -3.90 -3.58
C GLU A 79 1.91 -2.60 -2.81
N TYR A 80 1.67 -2.63 -1.53
CA TYR A 80 1.82 -1.44 -0.71
C TYR A 80 2.20 -1.77 0.72
N PHE A 81 2.79 -0.78 1.35
CA PHE A 81 2.98 -0.70 2.78
C PHE A 81 2.72 0.75 3.21
N ASN A 82 1.82 0.94 4.15
CA ASN A 82 1.44 2.27 4.60
C ASN A 82 2.39 2.84 5.67
N GLY A 83 3.47 2.14 5.98
CA GLY A 83 4.32 2.47 7.09
C GLY A 83 3.75 1.96 8.41
N THR A 84 4.39 2.31 9.50
CA THR A 84 3.89 2.02 10.83
C THR A 84 2.61 2.81 11.07
N GLY A 85 1.63 2.13 11.62
CA GLY A 85 0.23 2.55 11.69
C GLY A 85 0.02 4.00 12.10
N VAL A 86 -0.73 4.68 11.28
CA VAL A 86 -1.20 6.03 11.55
C VAL A 86 -2.50 5.90 12.34
N GLY A 87 -2.41 5.81 13.64
CA GLY A 87 -3.60 5.76 14.47
C GLY A 87 -3.33 5.31 15.90
N GLY A 88 -3.64 6.14 16.85
CA GLY A 88 -3.50 5.90 18.26
C GLY A 88 -2.32 6.65 18.89
N ASN A 89 -2.21 6.57 20.22
CA ASN A 89 -1.20 7.26 21.02
C ASN A 89 0.24 6.79 20.74
N TRP A 90 0.41 5.76 19.94
CA TRP A 90 1.68 5.12 19.58
C TRP A 90 2.08 5.38 18.13
N ASN A 91 1.45 6.36 17.51
CA ASN A 91 1.77 6.77 16.15
C ASN A 91 3.14 7.47 16.12
N PRO A 92 4.08 7.08 15.25
CA PRO A 92 5.36 7.77 15.09
C PRO A 92 5.24 9.27 14.82
N LEU A 93 4.12 9.72 14.26
CA LEU A 93 3.85 11.15 14.02
C LEU A 93 3.15 11.83 15.21
N GLY A 94 2.50 11.08 16.09
CA GLY A 94 1.81 11.60 17.26
C GLY A 94 2.65 11.55 18.55
N THR A 95 3.50 10.54 18.69
CA THR A 95 4.38 10.37 19.84
C THR A 95 5.27 11.60 20.14
N PRO A 96 5.75 12.36 19.14
CA PRO A 96 6.54 13.56 19.39
C PRO A 96 5.88 14.61 20.29
N TYR A 97 4.56 14.66 20.33
CA TYR A 97 3.86 15.60 21.19
C TYR A 97 4.00 15.27 22.69
N TYR A 98 4.33 14.03 22.99
CA TYR A 98 4.41 13.53 24.37
C TYR A 98 5.85 13.22 24.79
N SER A 99 6.80 13.23 23.86
CA SER A 99 8.19 12.90 24.14
C SER A 99 9.04 14.16 24.21
N PRO A 100 9.67 14.47 25.32
CA PRO A 100 10.71 15.49 25.35
C PRO A 100 11.82 15.03 24.43
N GLY A 101 12.15 15.85 23.47
CA GLY A 101 13.18 15.54 22.49
C GLY A 101 14.48 16.22 22.84
N GLY A 102 15.56 15.57 22.51
CA GLY A 102 16.90 16.13 22.50
C GLY A 102 17.82 15.22 21.74
N GLU A 103 18.63 15.78 20.87
CA GLU A 103 19.76 15.06 20.29
C GLU A 103 20.74 14.79 21.42
N GLY A 104 21.04 13.54 21.70
CA GLY A 104 21.89 13.15 22.81
C GLY A 104 21.15 12.82 24.12
N ASP A 105 19.84 13.02 24.18
CA ASP A 105 19.04 12.51 25.28
C ASP A 105 18.58 11.06 24.98
N ASN A 106 18.34 10.28 26.02
CA ASN A 106 17.84 8.90 25.89
C ASN A 106 16.49 8.80 25.18
N TYR A 107 15.92 9.92 24.80
CA TYR A 107 14.61 10.09 24.16
C TYR A 107 14.67 10.53 22.71
N GLY A 108 15.87 10.83 22.18
CA GLY A 108 16.10 11.26 20.80
C GLY A 108 16.63 10.17 19.88
N ILE A 109 16.76 10.51 18.61
CA ILE A 109 17.45 9.67 17.63
C ILE A 109 18.94 9.70 17.94
N GLY A 110 19.55 8.78 18.49
CA GLY A 110 20.97 8.78 18.86
C GLY A 110 21.21 9.07 20.33
N GLY A 111 20.16 9.12 21.14
CA GLY A 111 20.28 9.11 22.58
C GLY A 111 21.08 7.91 23.04
N ASP A 112 21.87 8.09 24.08
CA ASP A 112 22.60 7.00 24.72
C ASP A 112 21.58 6.05 25.38
N VAL A 113 21.29 4.98 24.69
CA VAL A 113 20.36 3.92 25.12
C VAL A 113 20.98 2.97 26.13
N THR A 114 22.18 3.31 26.64
CA THR A 114 22.92 2.41 27.54
C THR A 114 22.55 2.58 29.02
N GLN A 115 21.84 3.64 29.39
CA GLN A 115 21.60 3.88 30.81
C GLN A 115 20.42 3.14 31.43
N ASP A 116 19.29 3.01 30.76
CA ASP A 116 18.12 2.29 31.29
C ASP A 116 17.23 1.67 30.22
N GLY A 117 17.59 1.80 28.97
CA GLY A 117 16.87 1.22 27.85
C GLY A 117 17.74 0.27 27.05
N ASP A 118 17.31 -0.94 26.87
CA ASP A 118 17.93 -1.82 25.90
C ASP A 118 17.58 -1.31 24.49
N PRO A 119 18.57 -0.83 23.70
CA PRO A 119 18.32 -0.37 22.34
C PRO A 119 17.68 -1.46 21.47
N ALA A 120 17.96 -2.72 21.82
CA ALA A 120 17.34 -3.86 21.17
C ALA A 120 15.84 -3.97 21.47
N LEU A 121 15.35 -3.34 22.52
CA LEU A 121 13.96 -3.38 22.93
C LEU A 121 13.18 -2.12 22.55
N GLY A 122 13.83 -1.06 22.11
CA GLY A 122 13.18 0.21 21.78
C GLY A 122 12.52 0.92 22.95
N LEU A 123 12.92 0.55 24.16
CA LEU A 123 12.37 1.08 25.40
C LEU A 123 13.15 2.30 25.83
N VAL A 124 12.51 3.44 25.83
CA VAL A 124 13.06 4.65 26.42
C VAL A 124 12.12 5.06 27.57
N PRO A 125 12.61 5.08 28.81
CA PRO A 125 11.80 5.50 29.95
C PRO A 125 11.32 6.94 29.76
N HIS A 126 10.08 7.22 30.11
CA HIS A 126 9.56 8.59 30.12
C HIS A 126 10.12 9.34 31.34
N PRO A 127 10.58 10.61 31.20
CA PRO A 127 11.18 11.35 32.31
C PRO A 127 10.24 11.63 33.46
N THR A 128 8.94 11.57 33.25
CA THR A 128 7.94 11.80 34.30
C THR A 128 7.55 10.55 35.10
N GLY A 129 8.13 9.38 34.76
CA GLY A 129 7.74 8.12 35.41
C GLY A 129 6.32 7.62 35.06
N GLU A 130 5.58 8.33 34.26
CA GLU A 130 4.24 7.98 33.82
C GLU A 130 4.28 7.11 32.57
N GLY A 131 4.58 5.87 32.74
CA GLY A 131 4.57 4.90 31.65
C GLY A 131 5.81 4.99 30.73
N MET A 132 5.98 3.97 29.93
CA MET A 132 7.05 3.91 28.95
C MET A 132 6.57 4.51 27.64
N LEU A 133 7.13 5.63 27.26
CA LEU A 133 7.00 6.13 25.88
C LEU A 133 8.10 5.50 25.02
N TRP A 134 7.67 4.92 23.93
CA TRP A 134 8.55 4.25 23.02
C TRP A 134 9.16 5.24 22.04
N ASN A 135 10.41 5.02 21.67
CA ASN A 135 11.02 5.79 20.61
C ASN A 135 10.40 5.41 19.27
N PRO A 136 9.69 6.32 18.58
CA PRO A 136 8.97 6.01 17.34
C PRO A 136 9.88 5.56 16.19
N PHE A 137 11.18 5.86 16.27
CA PHE A 137 12.14 5.47 15.24
C PHE A 137 12.42 3.98 15.20
N TYR A 138 12.23 3.28 16.30
CA TYR A 138 12.30 1.82 16.28
C TYR A 138 11.20 1.18 15.44
N ASP A 139 10.04 1.80 15.38
CA ASP A 139 8.98 1.31 14.51
C ASP A 139 9.29 1.56 13.03
N PHE A 140 9.94 2.68 12.71
CA PHE A 140 10.39 2.92 11.33
C PHE A 140 11.40 1.89 10.83
N THR A 141 12.20 1.33 11.71
CA THR A 141 13.21 0.32 11.36
C THR A 141 12.73 -1.10 11.60
N GLY A 142 12.00 -1.32 12.67
CA GLY A 142 11.62 -2.63 13.16
C GLY A 142 10.33 -3.20 12.57
N VAL A 143 9.40 -2.34 12.12
CA VAL A 143 8.17 -2.82 11.50
C VAL A 143 8.34 -2.91 9.99
N GLN A 144 8.13 -4.09 9.47
CA GLN A 144 8.15 -4.36 8.04
C GLN A 144 6.82 -4.96 7.63
N GLY A 145 6.25 -4.46 6.58
CA GLY A 145 5.00 -4.97 6.08
C GLY A 145 4.91 -4.90 4.57
N LYS A 146 4.08 -5.79 4.05
CA LYS A 146 3.84 -5.87 2.62
C LYS A 146 2.46 -6.45 2.40
N THR A 147 1.60 -5.67 1.79
CA THR A 147 0.30 -6.14 1.35
C THR A 147 0.32 -6.24 -0.17
N LYS A 148 0.01 -7.42 -0.67
CA LYS A 148 -0.14 -7.70 -2.10
C LYS A 148 -1.60 -7.99 -2.37
N ARG A 149 -2.12 -7.46 -3.47
CA ARG A 149 -3.49 -7.70 -3.89
C ARG A 149 -3.56 -7.86 -5.39
N ASN A 150 -4.36 -8.82 -5.82
CA ASN A 150 -4.65 -9.08 -7.22
C ASN A 150 -6.15 -8.95 -7.43
N ARG A 151 -6.54 -8.34 -8.53
CA ARG A 151 -7.92 -8.29 -8.97
C ARG A 151 -8.02 -8.52 -10.46
N ILE A 152 -8.94 -9.36 -10.85
CA ILE A 152 -9.28 -9.65 -12.24
C ILE A 152 -10.76 -9.41 -12.38
N ASP A 153 -11.14 -8.44 -13.19
CA ASP A 153 -12.52 -8.22 -13.63
C ASP A 153 -12.60 -8.62 -15.09
N ALA A 154 -13.44 -9.56 -15.43
CA ALA A 154 -13.65 -9.96 -16.81
C ALA A 154 -15.14 -10.00 -17.13
N THR A 155 -15.51 -9.44 -18.27
CA THR A 155 -16.86 -9.48 -18.80
C THR A 155 -16.81 -9.92 -20.25
N LEU A 156 -17.59 -10.94 -20.55
CA LEU A 156 -17.87 -11.39 -21.91
C LEU A 156 -19.30 -11.01 -22.26
N TYR A 157 -19.52 -10.60 -23.48
CA TYR A 157 -20.87 -10.40 -23.97
C TYR A 157 -21.06 -10.95 -25.38
N ALA A 158 -22.26 -11.36 -25.63
CA ALA A 158 -22.72 -11.71 -26.97
C ALA A 158 -24.05 -10.99 -27.24
N MET A 159 -24.18 -10.39 -28.39
CA MET A 159 -25.39 -9.69 -28.82
C MET A 159 -25.82 -10.21 -30.20
N ILE A 160 -27.06 -10.60 -30.29
CA ILE A 160 -27.69 -11.03 -31.53
C ILE A 160 -28.69 -9.94 -31.93
N LYS A 161 -28.62 -9.51 -33.18
CA LYS A 161 -29.54 -8.54 -33.80
C LYS A 161 -30.35 -9.25 -34.86
N LEU A 162 -31.66 -9.11 -34.80
CA LEU A 162 -32.59 -9.69 -35.76
C LEU A 162 -33.08 -8.61 -36.72
N ASP A 163 -33.41 -9.02 -37.95
CA ASP A 163 -33.89 -8.08 -39.00
C ASP A 163 -35.22 -7.39 -38.63
N CYS A 164 -35.99 -7.98 -37.69
CA CYS A 164 -37.24 -7.38 -37.17
C CYS A 164 -37.01 -6.22 -36.17
N GLY A 165 -35.75 -5.79 -35.95
CA GLY A 165 -35.39 -4.74 -34.98
C GLY A 165 -35.21 -5.23 -33.54
N LEU A 166 -35.39 -6.51 -33.29
CA LEU A 166 -35.14 -7.11 -31.95
C LEU A 166 -33.63 -7.33 -31.77
N SER A 167 -33.12 -7.00 -30.59
CA SER A 167 -31.76 -7.37 -30.17
C SER A 167 -31.78 -8.09 -28.83
N TYR A 168 -31.00 -9.13 -28.74
CA TYR A 168 -30.80 -9.89 -27.49
C TYR A 168 -29.32 -9.88 -27.09
N ARG A 169 -29.05 -9.49 -25.85
CA ARG A 169 -27.69 -9.41 -25.32
C ARG A 169 -27.56 -10.25 -24.06
N VAL A 170 -26.57 -11.11 -24.05
CA VAL A 170 -26.14 -11.87 -22.89
C VAL A 170 -24.81 -11.33 -22.41
N ASN A 171 -24.66 -11.13 -21.10
CA ASN A 171 -23.41 -10.76 -20.46
C ASN A 171 -23.08 -11.82 -19.40
N PHE A 172 -21.80 -12.22 -19.40
CA PHE A 172 -21.22 -13.05 -18.36
C PHE A 172 -20.05 -12.28 -17.76
N GLY A 173 -20.09 -12.06 -16.45
CA GLY A 173 -19.05 -11.34 -15.73
C GLY A 173 -18.49 -12.15 -14.59
N THR A 174 -17.20 -11.99 -14.35
CA THR A 174 -16.50 -12.53 -13.17
C THR A 174 -15.62 -11.47 -12.56
N ASP A 175 -15.59 -11.45 -11.24
CA ASP A 175 -14.67 -10.64 -10.43
C ASP A 175 -13.93 -11.60 -9.49
N TYR A 176 -12.60 -11.62 -9.61
CA TYR A 176 -11.73 -12.39 -8.75
C TYR A 176 -10.82 -11.44 -7.98
N TYR A 177 -10.81 -11.60 -6.67
CA TYR A 177 -9.96 -10.83 -5.78
C TYR A 177 -9.16 -11.76 -4.87
N SER A 178 -7.86 -11.51 -4.76
CA SER A 178 -6.97 -12.21 -3.84
C SER A 178 -6.05 -11.20 -3.15
N GLY A 179 -5.84 -11.40 -1.87
CA GLY A 179 -4.97 -10.56 -1.07
C GLY A 179 -4.07 -11.39 -0.16
N GLN A 180 -2.83 -10.94 0.00
CA GLN A 180 -1.87 -11.47 0.95
C GLN A 180 -1.30 -10.31 1.74
N GLU A 181 -1.32 -10.43 3.05
CA GLU A 181 -0.68 -9.49 3.96
C GLU A 181 0.42 -10.20 4.73
N GLN A 182 1.56 -9.56 4.81
CA GLN A 182 2.71 -10.00 5.58
C GLN A 182 3.13 -8.84 6.47
N SER A 183 3.29 -9.11 7.75
CA SER A 183 3.79 -8.15 8.73
C SER A 183 4.86 -8.82 9.56
N PHE A 184 5.96 -8.13 9.74
CA PHE A 184 7.04 -8.52 10.60
C PHE A 184 7.30 -7.39 11.60
N TYR A 185 7.37 -7.74 12.86
CA TYR A 185 7.66 -6.83 13.94
C TYR A 185 8.95 -7.28 14.59
N ALA A 186 9.98 -6.44 14.53
CA ALA A 186 11.21 -6.69 15.25
C ALA A 186 10.96 -6.63 16.76
N LYS A 187 11.78 -7.33 17.54
CA LYS A 187 11.69 -7.36 19.01
C LYS A 187 11.75 -5.96 19.64
N ALA A 188 12.43 -5.04 18.97
CA ALA A 188 12.56 -3.64 19.39
C ALA A 188 11.37 -2.75 18.97
N SER A 189 10.34 -3.27 18.27
CA SER A 189 9.20 -2.44 17.89
C SER A 189 8.18 -2.32 19.02
N THR A 190 7.47 -1.19 19.06
CA THR A 190 6.44 -0.92 20.07
C THR A 190 5.30 -1.94 20.04
N GLN A 191 5.07 -2.54 18.87
CA GLN A 191 4.02 -3.52 18.66
C GLN A 191 4.26 -4.85 19.38
N GLN A 192 5.50 -5.16 19.72
CA GLN A 192 5.84 -6.40 20.47
C GLN A 192 5.95 -6.20 21.99
N GLY A 193 6.15 -4.97 22.45
CA GLY A 193 6.48 -4.69 23.84
C GLY A 193 5.37 -4.92 24.86
N PHE A 194 4.13 -5.00 24.45
CA PHE A 194 2.98 -5.14 25.35
C PHE A 194 2.42 -6.56 25.51
N GLY A 195 2.91 -7.54 24.79
CA GLY A 195 2.26 -8.84 24.75
C GLY A 195 3.11 -10.06 25.05
N ASN A 196 4.43 -10.02 24.91
CA ASN A 196 5.24 -11.22 25.00
C ASN A 196 6.60 -11.00 25.70
N SER A 197 6.56 -10.83 27.00
CA SER A 197 7.71 -11.12 27.85
C SER A 197 7.90 -12.63 28.08
N GLN A 198 7.25 -13.46 27.27
CA GLN A 198 7.40 -14.92 27.31
C GLN A 198 7.59 -15.48 25.92
N ALA A 199 8.81 -15.46 25.46
CA ALA A 199 9.32 -16.48 24.56
C ALA A 199 10.70 -16.84 25.04
N SER A 200 10.72 -17.87 25.87
CA SER A 200 11.88 -18.67 26.22
C SER A 200 12.50 -19.30 24.99
#